data_29f6aa51dfef4b96738f7e28cd7c9106
#
_entry.id   29f6aa51dfef4b96738f7e28cd7c9106
#
_cell.length_a   1.000
_cell.length_b   1.000
_cell.length_c   1.000
_cell.angle_alpha   90.00
_cell.angle_beta   90.00
_cell.angle_gamma   90.00
#
_symmetry.space_group_name_H-M   'P 1'
#
loop_
_entity.id
_entity.type
_entity.pdbx_description
1 polymer ?
#
loop_
_entity_poly.entity_id
_entity_poly.type
_entity_poly.pdbx_seq_one_letter_code
_entity_poly.pdbx_strand_id
1 'polypeptide(L)'
;MKDLYIVGAGGMGRELLNNILDIHRISGQRWNIRGFLDDTPAPLAGKECGYPVVGTIQDYFPGPDDVLAMGVADPAAKKKLASLLKGRGAVFETIIHPNTNCGRHNVFGEGLVVYPGCGMSVNIRIGDFCTLLCCSLGHDDDIGDFSTVSGFCNIMGNVTLGPGVFLGGNVAVAPHVTVGAGAYLCLGSMVMKDVKPGDKVLGNPARAIGRADTAHQ
;
A
#
# COMPACT_ATOMS: atom_id res chain seq x y z
N MET A 1 -24.57 -2.11 -7.10
CA MET A 1 -23.10 -2.31 -7.25
C MET A 1 -22.48 -0.99 -6.88
N LYS A 2 -21.46 -0.98 -5.99
CA LYS A 2 -20.81 0.26 -5.54
C LYS A 2 -19.97 0.90 -6.64
N ASP A 3 -19.93 2.21 -6.68
CA ASP A 3 -19.10 3.02 -7.59
C ASP A 3 -17.72 3.18 -7.01
N LEU A 4 -16.69 2.68 -7.71
CA LEU A 4 -15.30 2.68 -7.24
C LEU A 4 -14.48 3.79 -7.90
N TYR A 5 -13.86 4.60 -7.07
CA TYR A 5 -12.90 5.61 -7.48
C TYR A 5 -11.51 5.27 -6.95
N ILE A 6 -10.49 5.46 -7.77
CA ILE A 6 -9.09 5.25 -7.38
C ILE A 6 -8.49 6.60 -6.99
N VAL A 7 -7.99 6.70 -5.77
CA VAL A 7 -7.32 7.89 -5.25
C VAL A 7 -5.89 7.91 -5.73
N GLY A 8 -5.57 8.87 -6.59
CA GLY A 8 -4.29 9.00 -7.29
C GLY A 8 -4.28 8.33 -8.67
N ALA A 9 -3.90 9.09 -9.71
CA ALA A 9 -3.77 8.64 -11.11
C ALA A 9 -2.31 8.43 -11.55
N GLY A 10 -1.37 8.46 -10.61
CA GLY A 10 0.05 8.18 -10.85
C GLY A 10 0.31 6.72 -11.24
N GLY A 11 1.58 6.31 -11.20
CA GLY A 11 1.99 4.92 -11.52
C GLY A 11 1.23 3.90 -10.70
N MET A 12 1.23 4.05 -9.38
CA MET A 12 0.55 3.15 -8.45
C MET A 12 -0.97 3.08 -8.69
N GLY A 13 -1.63 4.22 -8.95
CA GLY A 13 -3.08 4.23 -9.23
C GLY A 13 -3.43 3.46 -10.50
N ARG A 14 -2.62 3.60 -11.57
CA ARG A 14 -2.81 2.86 -12.82
C ARG A 14 -2.51 1.37 -12.68
N GLU A 15 -1.52 1.00 -11.88
CA GLU A 15 -1.27 -0.40 -11.52
C GLU A 15 -2.43 -0.98 -10.69
N LEU A 16 -2.97 -0.21 -9.75
CA LEU A 16 -4.14 -0.61 -8.97
C LEU A 16 -5.37 -0.79 -9.85
N LEU A 17 -5.61 0.10 -10.82
CA LEU A 17 -6.67 -0.10 -11.80
C LEU A 17 -6.51 -1.44 -12.52
N ASN A 18 -5.31 -1.74 -13.02
CA ASN A 18 -5.04 -3.02 -13.69
C ASN A 18 -5.29 -4.22 -12.75
N ASN A 19 -4.89 -4.10 -11.49
CA ASN A 19 -5.16 -5.10 -10.45
C ASN A 19 -6.67 -5.33 -10.27
N ILE A 20 -7.48 -4.26 -10.20
CA ILE A 20 -8.94 -4.34 -10.06
C ILE A 20 -9.58 -4.97 -11.31
N LEU A 21 -9.12 -4.59 -12.51
CA LEU A 21 -9.60 -5.19 -13.77
C LEU A 21 -9.30 -6.69 -13.84
N ASP A 22 -8.13 -7.10 -13.36
CA ASP A 22 -7.77 -8.52 -13.31
C ASP A 22 -8.63 -9.29 -12.28
N ILE A 23 -8.92 -8.69 -11.13
CA ILE A 23 -9.89 -9.23 -10.16
C ILE A 23 -11.26 -9.43 -10.82
N HIS A 24 -11.75 -8.44 -11.58
CA HIS A 24 -13.04 -8.56 -12.30
C HIS A 24 -13.02 -9.71 -13.32
N ARG A 25 -11.91 -9.87 -14.03
CA ARG A 25 -11.73 -10.96 -15.00
C ARG A 25 -11.78 -12.34 -14.35
N ILE A 26 -11.16 -12.48 -13.17
CA ILE A 26 -11.01 -13.77 -12.46
C ILE A 26 -12.25 -14.10 -11.64
N SER A 27 -12.79 -13.13 -10.92
CA SER A 27 -13.81 -13.34 -9.87
C SER A 27 -15.19 -12.76 -10.21
N GLY A 28 -15.35 -12.19 -11.42
CA GLY A 28 -16.54 -11.44 -11.80
C GLY A 28 -16.50 -9.99 -11.30
N GLN A 29 -17.35 -9.17 -11.92
CA GLN A 29 -17.41 -7.74 -11.63
C GLN A 29 -17.94 -7.48 -10.21
N ARG A 30 -17.14 -6.79 -9.38
CA ARG A 30 -17.48 -6.44 -8.00
C ARG A 30 -17.89 -4.98 -7.86
N TRP A 31 -17.28 -4.09 -8.62
CA TRP A 31 -17.48 -2.65 -8.57
C TRP A 31 -17.73 -2.07 -9.95
N ASN A 32 -18.40 -0.94 -9.99
CA ASN A 32 -18.49 -0.08 -11.17
C ASN A 32 -17.34 0.92 -11.12
N ILE A 33 -16.26 0.70 -11.88
CA ILE A 33 -15.07 1.57 -11.85
C ILE A 33 -15.41 2.89 -12.54
N ARG A 34 -15.35 4.01 -11.81
CA ARG A 34 -15.65 5.36 -12.30
C ARG A 34 -14.43 6.07 -12.88
N GLY A 35 -13.25 5.79 -12.36
CA GLY A 35 -11.99 6.42 -12.77
C GLY A 35 -11.15 6.85 -11.58
N PHE A 36 -10.34 7.88 -11.79
CA PHE A 36 -9.40 8.39 -10.81
C PHE A 36 -9.83 9.73 -10.20
N LEU A 37 -9.42 9.96 -8.97
CA LEU A 37 -9.41 11.27 -8.32
C LEU A 37 -7.94 11.70 -8.18
N ASP A 38 -7.57 12.88 -8.72
CA ASP A 38 -6.18 13.36 -8.65
C ASP A 38 -6.15 14.89 -8.71
N ASP A 39 -5.31 15.50 -7.88
CA ASP A 39 -5.14 16.94 -7.82
C ASP A 39 -4.07 17.46 -8.81
N THR A 40 -3.29 16.56 -9.41
CA THR A 40 -2.24 16.91 -10.37
C THR A 40 -2.86 17.31 -11.71
N PRO A 41 -2.45 18.42 -12.33
CA PRO A 41 -2.90 18.75 -13.67
C PRO A 41 -2.51 17.69 -14.70
N ALA A 42 -3.50 17.14 -15.43
CA ALA A 42 -3.31 16.17 -16.50
C ALA A 42 -2.40 14.95 -16.14
N PRO A 43 -2.64 14.22 -15.03
CA PRO A 43 -1.74 13.18 -14.55
C PRO A 43 -1.65 11.98 -15.51
N LEU A 44 -2.61 11.84 -16.42
CA LEU A 44 -2.66 10.79 -17.45
C LEU A 44 -2.13 11.25 -18.81
N ALA A 45 -1.57 12.45 -18.94
CA ALA A 45 -1.02 12.93 -20.21
C ALA A 45 0.05 11.95 -20.74
N GLY A 46 -0.14 11.48 -21.98
CA GLY A 46 0.73 10.48 -22.62
C GLY A 46 0.67 9.07 -21.99
N LYS A 47 -0.36 8.77 -21.21
CA LYS A 47 -0.60 7.48 -20.56
C LYS A 47 -1.96 6.93 -21.00
N GLU A 48 -1.99 5.72 -21.51
CA GLU A 48 -3.23 5.02 -21.83
C GLU A 48 -3.60 4.07 -20.69
N CYS A 49 -4.80 4.20 -20.14
CA CYS A 49 -5.30 3.28 -19.12
C CYS A 49 -6.80 2.99 -19.24
N GLY A 50 -7.48 3.59 -20.21
CA GLY A 50 -8.90 3.33 -20.51
C GLY A 50 -9.91 3.96 -19.53
N TYR A 51 -9.46 4.65 -18.49
CA TYR A 51 -10.32 5.32 -17.49
C TYR A 51 -9.87 6.76 -17.28
N PRO A 52 -10.83 7.71 -17.12
CA PRO A 52 -10.51 9.12 -16.96
C PRO A 52 -10.18 9.51 -15.51
N VAL A 53 -9.56 10.68 -15.33
CA VAL A 53 -9.65 11.43 -14.08
C VAL A 53 -11.02 12.11 -14.05
N VAL A 54 -11.82 11.82 -13.03
CA VAL A 54 -13.21 12.27 -12.93
C VAL A 54 -13.40 13.43 -11.94
N GLY A 55 -12.37 13.79 -11.23
CA GLY A 55 -12.40 14.91 -10.29
C GLY A 55 -11.09 15.09 -9.54
N THR A 56 -11.02 16.16 -8.76
CA THR A 56 -9.91 16.38 -7.82
C THR A 56 -10.19 15.69 -6.49
N ILE A 57 -9.14 15.32 -5.77
CA ILE A 57 -9.27 14.78 -4.41
C ILE A 57 -9.79 15.88 -3.46
N GLN A 58 -9.32 17.11 -3.70
CA GLN A 58 -9.66 18.27 -2.84
C GLN A 58 -11.15 18.64 -2.89
N ASP A 59 -11.81 18.45 -4.01
CA ASP A 59 -13.22 18.83 -4.18
C ASP A 59 -14.19 17.64 -4.11
N TYR A 60 -13.65 16.41 -3.92
CA TYR A 60 -14.47 15.21 -3.88
C TYR A 60 -15.23 15.05 -2.56
N PHE A 61 -16.52 14.81 -2.66
CA PHE A 61 -17.39 14.39 -1.58
C PHE A 61 -18.09 13.08 -1.98
N PRO A 62 -17.98 12.02 -1.15
CA PRO A 62 -18.54 10.72 -1.49
C PRO A 62 -20.06 10.72 -1.51
N GLY A 63 -20.64 10.10 -2.52
CA GLY A 63 -22.04 9.72 -2.57
C GLY A 63 -22.34 8.47 -1.74
N PRO A 64 -23.61 8.11 -1.58
CA PRO A 64 -24.02 6.99 -0.72
C PRO A 64 -23.51 5.61 -1.18
N ASP A 65 -23.28 5.46 -2.48
CA ASP A 65 -22.81 4.20 -3.08
C ASP A 65 -21.32 4.23 -3.46
N ASP A 66 -20.63 5.34 -3.18
CA ASP A 66 -19.24 5.52 -3.53
C ASP A 66 -18.30 4.78 -2.56
N VAL A 67 -17.28 4.16 -3.14
CA VAL A 67 -16.17 3.57 -2.40
C VAL A 67 -14.85 3.94 -3.07
N LEU A 68 -13.80 4.03 -2.27
CA LEU A 68 -12.49 4.44 -2.71
C LEU A 68 -11.47 3.31 -2.60
N ALA A 69 -10.49 3.30 -3.50
CA ALA A 69 -9.28 2.47 -3.37
C ALA A 69 -8.04 3.38 -3.37
N MET A 70 -7.10 3.15 -2.45
CA MET A 70 -5.92 3.99 -2.28
C MET A 70 -4.83 3.63 -3.28
N GLY A 71 -4.65 4.45 -4.32
CA GLY A 71 -3.66 4.29 -5.39
C GLY A 71 -2.38 5.10 -5.17
N VAL A 72 -1.99 5.32 -3.91
CA VAL A 72 -0.79 6.10 -3.53
C VAL A 72 0.13 5.24 -2.67
N ALA A 73 1.42 5.20 -3.00
CA ALA A 73 2.41 4.38 -2.30
C ALA A 73 3.07 5.11 -1.12
N ASP A 74 3.26 6.42 -1.21
CA ASP A 74 3.93 7.19 -0.15
C ASP A 74 3.13 7.17 1.16
N PRO A 75 3.72 6.71 2.28
CA PRO A 75 3.00 6.57 3.55
C PRO A 75 2.42 7.88 4.09
N ALA A 76 3.16 8.98 3.96
CA ALA A 76 2.72 10.29 4.48
C ALA A 76 1.57 10.85 3.63
N ALA A 77 1.68 10.74 2.32
CA ALA A 77 0.61 11.11 1.40
C ALA A 77 -0.64 10.25 1.62
N LYS A 78 -0.51 8.92 1.75
CA LYS A 78 -1.63 8.02 2.09
C LYS A 78 -2.36 8.49 3.34
N LYS A 79 -1.61 8.73 4.41
CA LYS A 79 -2.18 9.18 5.69
C LYS A 79 -2.95 10.49 5.56
N LYS A 80 -2.37 11.47 4.86
CA LYS A 80 -3.01 12.77 4.62
C LYS A 80 -4.31 12.63 3.83
N LEU A 81 -4.27 11.88 2.71
CA LEU A 81 -5.42 11.69 1.83
C LEU A 81 -6.52 10.87 2.49
N ALA A 82 -6.16 9.78 3.19
CA ALA A 82 -7.11 8.98 3.93
C ALA A 82 -7.82 9.80 5.02
N SER A 83 -7.07 10.60 5.79
CA SER A 83 -7.66 11.46 6.83
C SER A 83 -8.61 12.51 6.24
N LEU A 84 -8.25 13.15 5.11
CA LEU A 84 -9.09 14.11 4.42
C LEU A 84 -10.41 13.48 3.96
N LEU A 85 -10.32 12.37 3.24
CA LEU A 85 -11.47 11.72 2.61
C LEU A 85 -12.37 11.03 3.65
N LYS A 86 -11.79 10.39 4.67
CA LYS A 86 -12.57 9.82 5.80
C LYS A 86 -13.29 10.91 6.60
N GLY A 87 -12.67 12.06 6.78
CA GLY A 87 -13.32 13.22 7.41
C GLY A 87 -14.56 13.73 6.65
N ARG A 88 -14.71 13.34 5.37
CA ARG A 88 -15.89 13.61 4.53
C ARG A 88 -16.84 12.42 4.42
N GLY A 89 -16.62 11.36 5.18
CA GLY A 89 -17.44 10.16 5.20
C GLY A 89 -17.09 9.11 4.12
N ALA A 90 -15.93 9.23 3.46
CA ALA A 90 -15.52 8.23 2.48
C ALA A 90 -15.29 6.85 3.11
N VAL A 91 -15.71 5.82 2.39
CA VAL A 91 -15.47 4.39 2.71
C VAL A 91 -14.38 3.87 1.78
N PHE A 92 -13.36 3.23 2.33
CA PHE A 92 -12.30 2.61 1.55
C PHE A 92 -12.47 1.10 1.46
N GLU A 93 -12.35 0.58 0.25
CA GLU A 93 -12.37 -0.86 -0.02
C GLU A 93 -10.99 -1.47 0.24
N THR A 94 -10.99 -2.66 0.79
CA THR A 94 -9.80 -3.52 0.86
C THR A 94 -9.73 -4.34 -0.42
N ILE A 95 -8.64 -4.18 -1.17
CA ILE A 95 -8.43 -4.80 -2.48
C ILE A 95 -7.36 -5.90 -2.34
N ILE A 96 -7.78 -7.16 -2.32
CA ILE A 96 -6.85 -8.30 -2.28
C ILE A 96 -7.01 -9.10 -3.57
N HIS A 97 -5.92 -9.22 -4.32
CA HIS A 97 -5.93 -9.98 -5.58
C HIS A 97 -6.13 -11.49 -5.31
N PRO A 98 -6.97 -12.20 -6.10
CA PRO A 98 -7.23 -13.63 -5.89
C PRO A 98 -5.98 -14.53 -5.98
N ASN A 99 -4.96 -14.11 -6.74
CA ASN A 99 -3.68 -14.83 -6.83
C ASN A 99 -2.73 -14.52 -5.67
N THR A 100 -3.26 -14.13 -4.51
CA THR A 100 -2.53 -13.98 -3.27
C THR A 100 -2.60 -15.29 -2.49
N ASN A 101 -1.43 -15.80 -2.08
CA ASN A 101 -1.39 -16.94 -1.16
C ASN A 101 -1.56 -16.42 0.28
N CYS A 102 -2.72 -16.68 0.87
CA CYS A 102 -3.07 -16.16 2.19
C CYS A 102 -3.34 -17.32 3.17
N GLY A 103 -2.50 -17.42 4.19
CA GLY A 103 -2.67 -18.38 5.29
C GLY A 103 -3.83 -18.02 6.21
N ARG A 104 -3.97 -18.75 7.30
CA ARG A 104 -5.08 -18.62 8.24
C ARG A 104 -4.78 -17.64 9.38
N HIS A 105 -5.85 -17.13 10.00
CA HIS A 105 -5.80 -16.28 11.19
C HIS A 105 -5.12 -14.91 10.98
N ASN A 106 -5.07 -14.45 9.74
CA ASN A 106 -4.59 -13.11 9.41
C ASN A 106 -5.71 -12.08 9.66
N VAL A 107 -5.33 -10.90 10.18
CA VAL A 107 -6.23 -9.79 10.48
C VAL A 107 -5.81 -8.59 9.64
N PHE A 108 -6.77 -8.00 8.93
CA PHE A 108 -6.54 -6.92 7.99
C PHE A 108 -7.31 -5.67 8.37
N GLY A 109 -6.65 -4.52 8.27
CA GLY A 109 -7.27 -3.22 8.40
C GLY A 109 -8.03 -2.78 7.14
N GLU A 110 -8.65 -1.61 7.21
CA GLU A 110 -9.40 -1.01 6.10
C GLU A 110 -8.45 -0.47 5.02
N GLY A 111 -8.90 -0.43 3.77
CA GLY A 111 -8.16 0.18 2.67
C GLY A 111 -6.83 -0.51 2.31
N LEU A 112 -6.63 -1.75 2.77
CA LEU A 112 -5.49 -2.59 2.41
C LEU A 112 -5.51 -2.88 0.91
N VAL A 113 -4.35 -2.74 0.25
CA VAL A 113 -4.15 -3.12 -1.15
C VAL A 113 -3.08 -4.20 -1.26
N VAL A 114 -3.46 -5.36 -1.78
CA VAL A 114 -2.56 -6.52 -1.98
C VAL A 114 -2.55 -6.91 -3.45
N TYR A 115 -1.38 -6.83 -4.05
CA TYR A 115 -1.13 -7.17 -5.44
C TYR A 115 -0.96 -8.69 -5.65
N PRO A 116 -1.09 -9.18 -6.88
CA PRO A 116 -0.89 -10.59 -7.19
C PRO A 116 0.53 -11.05 -6.82
N GLY A 117 0.66 -12.32 -6.47
CA GLY A 117 1.95 -12.94 -6.11
C GLY A 117 2.44 -12.62 -4.70
N CYS A 118 1.66 -11.93 -3.88
CA CYS A 118 1.97 -11.81 -2.45
C CYS A 118 1.77 -13.16 -1.75
N GLY A 119 2.71 -13.48 -0.84
CA GLY A 119 2.60 -14.58 0.11
C GLY A 119 2.42 -14.04 1.52
N MET A 120 1.33 -14.40 2.19
CA MET A 120 1.07 -14.07 3.59
C MET A 120 0.93 -15.37 4.39
N SER A 121 1.84 -15.60 5.35
CA SER A 121 1.82 -16.80 6.18
C SER A 121 0.62 -16.79 7.15
N VAL A 122 0.79 -17.11 8.40
CA VAL A 122 -0.29 -17.27 9.39
C VAL A 122 -0.12 -16.26 10.53
N ASN A 123 -1.24 -15.89 11.19
CA ASN A 123 -1.30 -15.01 12.37
C ASN A 123 -0.72 -13.61 12.14
N ILE A 124 -0.78 -13.11 10.91
CA ILE A 124 -0.25 -11.79 10.54
C ILE A 124 -1.31 -10.72 10.87
N ARG A 125 -0.87 -9.59 11.42
CA ARG A 125 -1.66 -8.36 11.52
C ARG A 125 -1.18 -7.37 10.48
N ILE A 126 -2.11 -6.82 9.71
CA ILE A 126 -1.81 -5.73 8.77
C ILE A 126 -2.78 -4.59 9.09
N GLY A 127 -2.22 -3.44 9.39
CA GLY A 127 -2.97 -2.22 9.71
C GLY A 127 -3.70 -1.59 8.53
N ASP A 128 -4.28 -0.43 8.78
CA ASP A 128 -5.06 0.32 7.80
C ASP A 128 -4.18 0.90 6.68
N PHE A 129 -4.72 0.94 5.47
CA PHE A 129 -4.09 1.58 4.29
C PHE A 129 -2.69 1.06 3.94
N CYS A 130 -2.38 -0.18 4.28
CA CYS A 130 -1.15 -0.80 3.84
C CYS A 130 -1.19 -1.15 2.34
N THR A 131 -0.02 -1.16 1.70
CA THR A 131 0.14 -1.59 0.30
C THR A 131 1.21 -2.67 0.22
N LEU A 132 0.85 -3.81 -0.34
CA LEU A 132 1.74 -4.96 -0.51
C LEU A 132 1.88 -5.29 -2.00
N LEU A 133 3.10 -5.21 -2.53
CA LEU A 133 3.41 -5.41 -3.95
C LEU A 133 4.26 -6.67 -4.13
N CYS A 134 3.66 -7.79 -4.54
CA CYS A 134 4.39 -9.03 -4.85
C CYS A 134 5.51 -9.35 -3.84
N CYS A 135 5.18 -9.43 -2.56
CA CYS A 135 6.11 -9.62 -1.45
C CYS A 135 5.75 -10.85 -0.61
N SER A 136 6.62 -11.23 0.30
CA SER A 136 6.40 -12.34 1.23
C SER A 136 6.43 -11.84 2.66
N LEU A 137 5.40 -12.21 3.44
CA LEU A 137 5.29 -11.97 4.88
C LEU A 137 5.37 -13.29 5.64
N GLY A 138 6.21 -13.33 6.67
CA GLY A 138 6.38 -14.47 7.56
C GLY A 138 5.21 -14.62 8.54
N HIS A 139 5.27 -15.68 9.35
CA HIS A 139 4.28 -15.92 10.40
C HIS A 139 4.44 -14.90 11.55
N ASP A 140 3.34 -14.55 12.19
CA ASP A 140 3.31 -13.68 13.38
C ASP A 140 3.89 -12.27 13.14
N ASP A 141 3.85 -11.77 11.89
CA ASP A 141 4.26 -10.40 11.56
C ASP A 141 3.18 -9.39 11.96
N ASP A 142 3.61 -8.21 12.41
CA ASP A 142 2.75 -7.06 12.71
C ASP A 142 3.15 -5.87 11.83
N ILE A 143 2.30 -5.51 10.86
CA ILE A 143 2.55 -4.44 9.89
C ILE A 143 1.69 -3.24 10.24
N GLY A 144 2.31 -2.17 10.69
CA GLY A 144 1.63 -0.93 11.10
C GLY A 144 1.00 -0.16 9.95
N ASP A 145 -0.01 0.65 10.30
CA ASP A 145 -0.83 1.43 9.37
C ASP A 145 -0.01 2.23 8.35
N PHE A 146 -0.57 2.43 7.17
CA PHE A 146 0.00 3.23 6.08
C PHE A 146 1.32 2.73 5.52
N SER A 147 1.82 1.57 5.95
CA SER A 147 3.08 1.02 5.46
C SER A 147 2.98 0.58 4.01
N THR A 148 4.11 0.65 3.29
CA THR A 148 4.24 0.16 1.91
C THR A 148 5.39 -0.82 1.82
N VAL A 149 5.09 -2.03 1.37
CA VAL A 149 6.06 -3.09 1.10
C VAL A 149 6.14 -3.28 -0.40
N SER A 150 7.24 -2.80 -0.98
CA SER A 150 7.46 -2.86 -2.44
C SER A 150 7.77 -4.29 -2.91
N GLY A 151 7.86 -4.45 -4.23
CA GLY A 151 8.01 -5.76 -4.87
C GLY A 151 9.26 -6.53 -4.43
N PHE A 152 9.10 -7.84 -4.34
CA PHE A 152 10.14 -8.81 -3.99
C PHE A 152 10.78 -8.62 -2.62
N CYS A 153 10.11 -7.91 -1.72
CA CYS A 153 10.51 -7.88 -0.32
C CYS A 153 10.22 -9.22 0.34
N ASN A 154 11.12 -9.62 1.24
CA ASN A 154 10.98 -10.82 2.04
C ASN A 154 11.06 -10.46 3.52
N ILE A 155 9.93 -10.51 4.21
CA ILE A 155 9.82 -10.25 5.64
C ILE A 155 9.72 -11.61 6.34
N MET A 156 10.69 -11.90 7.20
CA MET A 156 10.73 -13.17 7.93
C MET A 156 9.76 -13.14 9.13
N GLY A 157 9.57 -14.30 9.80
CA GLY A 157 8.59 -14.36 10.87
C GLY A 157 8.91 -13.53 12.12
N ASN A 158 7.85 -13.12 12.84
CA ASN A 158 7.91 -12.31 14.07
C ASN A 158 8.53 -10.92 13.86
N VAL A 159 8.35 -10.31 12.71
CA VAL A 159 8.80 -8.94 12.43
C VAL A 159 7.70 -7.96 12.78
N THR A 160 8.09 -6.83 13.39
CA THR A 160 7.22 -5.70 13.60
C THR A 160 7.65 -4.53 12.72
N LEU A 161 6.78 -4.09 11.82
CA LEU A 161 6.91 -2.82 11.12
C LEU A 161 6.01 -1.79 11.78
N GLY A 162 6.57 -0.71 12.28
CA GLY A 162 5.81 0.41 12.81
C GLY A 162 4.98 1.12 11.72
N PRO A 163 4.04 2.00 12.09
CA PRO A 163 3.22 2.71 11.12
C PRO A 163 4.06 3.59 10.19
N GLY A 164 3.63 3.67 8.93
CA GLY A 164 4.25 4.52 7.92
C GLY A 164 5.65 4.07 7.46
N VAL A 165 6.01 2.82 7.67
CA VAL A 165 7.28 2.26 7.18
C VAL A 165 7.20 2.06 5.67
N PHE A 166 8.28 2.44 4.96
CA PHE A 166 8.42 2.19 3.53
C PHE A 166 9.59 1.22 3.26
N LEU A 167 9.29 0.13 2.58
CA LEU A 167 10.29 -0.80 2.07
C LEU A 167 10.43 -0.63 0.56
N GLY A 168 11.62 -0.23 0.10
CA GLY A 168 12.00 -0.30 -1.31
C GLY A 168 12.05 -1.76 -1.79
N GLY A 169 12.01 -1.96 -3.10
CA GLY A 169 12.02 -3.32 -3.65
C GLY A 169 13.23 -4.16 -3.21
N ASN A 170 13.05 -5.48 -3.17
CA ASN A 170 14.09 -6.45 -2.77
C ASN A 170 14.67 -6.25 -1.37
N VAL A 171 13.96 -5.63 -0.45
CA VAL A 171 14.36 -5.55 0.95
C VAL A 171 14.10 -6.90 1.63
N ALA A 172 15.08 -7.38 2.41
CA ALA A 172 14.87 -8.52 3.29
C ALA A 172 15.02 -8.09 4.76
N VAL A 173 14.10 -8.58 5.61
CA VAL A 173 14.09 -8.31 7.05
C VAL A 173 14.22 -9.62 7.81
N ALA A 174 15.24 -9.72 8.66
CA ALA A 174 15.52 -10.92 9.46
C ALA A 174 14.43 -11.16 10.51
N PRO A 175 14.26 -12.41 11.00
CA PRO A 175 13.29 -12.72 12.04
C PRO A 175 13.50 -11.88 13.31
N HIS A 176 12.39 -11.59 14.00
CA HIS A 176 12.36 -10.87 15.29
C HIS A 176 12.88 -9.42 15.24
N VAL A 177 13.03 -8.84 14.05
CA VAL A 177 13.44 -7.44 13.89
C VAL A 177 12.25 -6.51 14.08
N THR A 178 12.48 -5.41 14.81
CA THR A 178 11.54 -4.30 14.92
C THR A 178 12.01 -3.12 14.08
N VAL A 179 11.16 -2.67 13.15
CA VAL A 179 11.39 -1.47 12.34
C VAL A 179 10.51 -0.35 12.87
N GLY A 180 11.11 0.70 13.37
CA GLY A 180 10.40 1.83 13.99
C GLY A 180 9.56 2.63 12.98
N ALA A 181 8.51 3.31 13.50
CA ALA A 181 7.56 4.10 12.71
C ALA A 181 8.26 5.08 11.76
N GLY A 182 7.75 5.20 10.54
CA GLY A 182 8.26 6.13 9.53
C GLY A 182 9.67 5.84 9.03
N ALA A 183 10.23 4.67 9.32
CA ALA A 183 11.53 4.29 8.77
C ALA A 183 11.46 4.00 7.27
N TYR A 184 12.54 4.27 6.56
CA TYR A 184 12.69 4.03 5.12
C TYR A 184 13.81 3.01 4.87
N LEU A 185 13.44 1.83 4.42
CA LEU A 185 14.37 0.78 4.06
C LEU A 185 14.66 0.87 2.56
N CYS A 186 15.87 1.28 2.21
CA CYS A 186 16.25 1.49 0.81
C CYS A 186 16.26 0.17 0.02
N LEU A 187 16.07 0.29 -1.28
CA LEU A 187 16.11 -0.81 -2.25
C LEU A 187 17.29 -1.79 -1.99
N GLY A 188 17.00 -3.08 -1.93
CA GLY A 188 18.00 -4.14 -1.77
C GLY A 188 18.64 -4.25 -0.40
N SER A 189 18.12 -3.59 0.63
CA SER A 189 18.67 -3.64 1.98
C SER A 189 18.43 -4.98 2.67
N MET A 190 19.43 -5.49 3.40
CA MET A 190 19.35 -6.67 4.28
C MET A 190 19.32 -6.24 5.74
N VAL A 191 18.13 -6.16 6.32
CA VAL A 191 17.91 -5.62 7.67
C VAL A 191 18.00 -6.75 8.68
N MET A 192 19.09 -6.80 9.43
CA MET A 192 19.41 -7.88 10.39
C MET A 192 19.33 -7.42 11.85
N LYS A 193 18.99 -6.17 12.11
CA LYS A 193 18.87 -5.56 13.45
C LYS A 193 17.76 -4.52 13.43
N ASP A 194 17.27 -4.21 14.62
CA ASP A 194 16.25 -3.17 14.79
C ASP A 194 16.63 -1.84 14.15
N VAL A 195 15.63 -1.20 13.58
CA VAL A 195 15.73 0.12 12.93
C VAL A 195 14.97 1.14 13.77
N LYS A 196 15.59 2.26 14.09
CA LYS A 196 14.96 3.31 14.90
C LYS A 196 13.85 4.02 14.10
N PRO A 197 12.85 4.58 14.78
CA PRO A 197 11.81 5.39 14.11
C PRO A 197 12.41 6.49 13.25
N GLY A 198 11.91 6.60 12.01
CA GLY A 198 12.33 7.59 11.03
C GLY A 198 13.76 7.44 10.49
N ASP A 199 14.46 6.36 10.76
CA ASP A 199 15.76 6.12 10.13
C ASP A 199 15.61 5.71 8.66
N LYS A 200 16.56 6.17 7.84
CA LYS A 200 16.79 5.70 6.49
C LYS A 200 17.97 4.72 6.51
N VAL A 201 17.74 3.49 6.05
CA VAL A 201 18.80 2.46 6.09
C VAL A 201 19.10 1.91 4.69
N LEU A 202 20.35 1.52 4.46
CA LEU A 202 20.82 0.96 3.20
C LEU A 202 21.94 -0.07 3.43
N GLY A 203 22.00 -1.07 2.56
CA GLY A 203 23.13 -1.99 2.39
C GLY A 203 22.90 -3.40 2.91
N ASN A 204 23.95 -4.22 2.82
CA ASN A 204 24.01 -5.60 3.31
C ASN A 204 25.30 -5.80 4.12
N PRO A 205 25.22 -5.89 5.45
CA PRO A 205 24.05 -5.64 6.29
C PRO A 205 23.63 -4.16 6.28
N ALA A 206 22.34 -3.90 6.41
CA ALA A 206 21.80 -2.55 6.41
C ALA A 206 22.33 -1.69 7.56
N ARG A 207 22.61 -0.41 7.27
CA ARG A 207 23.07 0.59 8.23
C ARG A 207 22.28 1.88 8.04
N ALA A 208 22.08 2.62 9.11
CA ALA A 208 21.48 3.94 9.03
C ALA A 208 22.40 4.88 8.22
N ILE A 209 21.81 5.55 7.22
CA ILE A 209 22.49 6.51 6.35
C ILE A 209 21.93 7.94 6.49
N GLY A 210 20.97 8.13 7.39
CA GLY A 210 20.31 9.40 7.64
C GLY A 210 18.91 9.21 8.18
N ARG A 211 18.09 10.25 8.04
CA ARG A 211 16.67 10.22 8.38
C ARG A 211 15.84 10.02 7.11
N ALA A 212 14.70 9.36 7.25
CA ALA A 212 13.70 9.34 6.20
C ALA A 212 13.17 10.76 6.02
N ASP A 213 13.31 11.31 4.81
CA ASP A 213 12.68 12.59 4.49
C ASP A 213 11.16 12.36 4.46
N THR A 214 10.42 13.27 5.08
CA THR A 214 8.94 13.25 5.08
C THR A 214 8.35 13.62 3.71
N ALA A 215 9.20 13.79 2.71
CA ALA A 215 8.85 14.16 1.35
C ALA A 215 9.66 13.31 0.36
N HIS A 216 9.22 12.10 0.11
CA HIS A 216 9.51 11.45 -1.17
C HIS A 216 8.25 11.50 -2.01
N GLN A 217 8.32 12.35 -2.95
CA GLN A 217 7.42 12.84 -3.98
C GLN A 217 6.94 11.77 -4.94
#